data_fdff7ee7b170a084a0771bbdd7a658a5
#
_entry.id   fdff7ee7b170a084a0771bbdd7a658a5
#
_cell.length_a   1.000
_cell.length_b   1.000
_cell.length_c   1.000
_cell.angle_alpha   90.00
_cell.angle_beta   90.00
_cell.angle_gamma   90.00
#
_symmetry.space_group_name_H-M   'P 1'
#
loop_
_entity.id
_entity.type
_entity.pdbx_description
1 polymer ?
#
loop_
_entity_poly.entity_id
_entity_poly.type
_entity_poly.pdbx_seq_one_letter_code
_entity_poly.pdbx_strand_id
1 'polypeptide(L)'
;MNIGCFGAIRPLKNQLIQAFAAIAWGNKYNKQICFHINSGRVEQGGESTLKNIRALFKNSPHTLIEHPWMDRNKFLMLVSSMDVGMQLSFTESFNIVAADFVSQHVPIVVSSTISWMNEYLQCSVDDVNNIVNALQKVYNNYFYSQLVQTLSLRSYNKGAIKEWRKNFKN
;
A
#
# COMPACT_ATOMS: atom_id res chain seq x y z
N MET A 1 13.73 7.21 2.69
CA MET A 1 12.85 6.35 1.87
C MET A 1 11.40 6.69 2.15
N ASN A 2 10.62 6.96 1.11
CA ASN A 2 9.21 7.34 1.20
C ASN A 2 8.32 6.09 1.03
N ILE A 3 7.56 5.75 2.06
CA ILE A 3 6.64 4.59 2.06
C ILE A 3 5.21 5.12 2.10
N GLY A 4 4.42 4.83 1.08
CA GLY A 4 3.03 5.27 0.99
C GLY A 4 2.04 4.22 1.49
N CYS A 5 1.23 4.57 2.49
CA CYS A 5 0.11 3.76 2.99
C CYS A 5 -1.17 4.59 2.94
N PHE A 6 -1.77 4.68 1.77
CA PHE A 6 -2.85 5.62 1.47
C PHE A 6 -4.25 4.99 1.58
N GLY A 7 -5.24 5.86 1.65
CA GLY A 7 -6.65 5.55 1.80
C GLY A 7 -7.21 6.05 3.12
N ALA A 8 -8.52 5.94 3.32
CA ALA A 8 -9.17 6.33 4.57
C ALA A 8 -8.60 5.55 5.77
N ILE A 9 -8.39 6.24 6.89
CA ILE A 9 -7.95 5.59 8.13
C ILE A 9 -9.13 4.84 8.74
N ARG A 10 -9.01 3.52 8.78
CA ARG A 10 -10.01 2.63 9.39
C ARG A 10 -9.41 1.28 9.81
N PRO A 11 -9.94 0.59 10.83
CA PRO A 11 -9.33 -0.64 11.37
C PRO A 11 -9.05 -1.71 10.32
N LEU A 12 -9.99 -1.98 9.40
CA LEU A 12 -9.86 -3.01 8.37
C LEU A 12 -8.77 -2.72 7.33
N LYS A 13 -8.28 -1.48 7.24
CA LYS A 13 -7.13 -1.12 6.39
C LYS A 13 -5.79 -1.45 7.02
N ASN A 14 -5.77 -1.83 8.31
CA ASN A 14 -4.58 -2.35 9.00
C ASN A 14 -3.35 -1.41 8.98
N GLN A 15 -3.59 -0.08 8.92
CA GLN A 15 -2.49 0.89 8.79
C GLN A 15 -1.53 0.89 9.99
N LEU A 16 -2.01 0.51 11.19
CA LEU A 16 -1.15 0.48 12.38
C LEU A 16 -0.07 -0.60 12.28
N ILE A 17 -0.40 -1.82 11.86
CA ILE A 17 0.58 -2.90 11.66
C ILE A 17 1.52 -2.55 10.50
N GLN A 18 1.00 -1.95 9.42
CA GLN A 18 1.81 -1.47 8.30
C GLN A 18 2.84 -0.42 8.76
N ALA A 19 2.42 0.54 9.58
CA ALA A 19 3.30 1.55 10.16
C ALA A 19 4.39 0.93 11.06
N PHE A 20 4.01 -0.02 11.91
CA PHE A 20 4.95 -0.75 12.76
C PHE A 20 5.97 -1.55 11.93
N ALA A 21 5.51 -2.27 10.91
CA ALA A 21 6.38 -3.03 10.02
C ALA A 21 7.34 -2.14 9.22
N ALA A 22 6.89 -0.96 8.78
CA ALA A 22 7.73 0.02 8.11
C ALA A 22 8.86 0.51 9.03
N ILE A 23 8.55 0.84 10.28
CA ILE A 23 9.55 1.21 11.30
C ILE A 23 10.53 0.05 11.55
N ALA A 24 10.02 -1.17 11.74
CA ALA A 24 10.84 -2.36 11.94
C ALA A 24 11.78 -2.62 10.76
N TRP A 25 11.32 -2.43 9.53
CA TRP A 25 12.14 -2.51 8.33
C TRP A 25 13.24 -1.44 8.33
N GLY A 26 12.88 -0.18 8.59
CA GLY A 26 13.83 0.93 8.65
C GLY A 26 14.94 0.69 9.67
N ASN A 27 14.59 0.24 10.89
CA ASN A 27 15.53 -0.11 11.94
C ASN A 27 16.43 -1.28 11.54
N LYS A 28 15.85 -2.37 11.01
CA LYS A 28 16.58 -3.59 10.62
C LYS A 28 17.62 -3.32 9.54
N TYR A 29 17.30 -2.46 8.57
CA TYR A 29 18.18 -2.19 7.43
C TYR A 29 18.90 -0.84 7.50
N ASN A 30 18.86 -0.19 8.68
CA ASN A 30 19.50 1.11 8.94
C ASN A 30 19.11 2.18 7.89
N LYS A 31 17.80 2.26 7.58
CA LYS A 31 17.22 3.21 6.65
C LYS A 31 16.27 4.15 7.37
N GLN A 32 16.51 5.45 7.24
CA GLN A 32 15.51 6.42 7.67
C GLN A 32 14.32 6.41 6.70
N ILE A 33 13.10 6.29 7.25
CA ILE A 33 11.86 6.29 6.47
C ILE A 33 11.01 7.53 6.74
N CYS A 34 10.28 7.94 5.72
CA CYS A 34 9.11 8.81 5.79
C CYS A 34 7.89 7.97 5.46
N PHE A 35 6.99 7.79 6.42
CA PHE A 35 5.76 7.01 6.25
C PHE A 35 4.60 7.95 5.97
N HIS A 36 3.99 7.83 4.79
CA HIS A 36 2.97 8.73 4.28
C HIS A 36 1.58 8.12 4.42
N ILE A 37 0.63 8.87 5.02
CA ILE A 37 -0.78 8.47 5.17
C ILE A 37 -1.74 9.60 4.77
N ASN A 38 -2.99 9.26 4.45
CA ASN A 38 -4.08 10.25 4.32
C ASN A 38 -4.82 10.37 5.66
N SER A 39 -4.47 11.37 6.47
CA SER A 39 -5.13 11.62 7.76
C SER A 39 -6.39 12.49 7.67
N GLY A 40 -6.63 13.10 6.51
CA GLY A 40 -7.81 13.95 6.28
C GLY A 40 -9.13 13.19 6.13
N ARG A 41 -9.12 11.85 6.13
CA ARG A 41 -10.32 11.01 6.07
C ARG A 41 -10.20 9.85 7.04
N VAL A 42 -10.96 9.92 8.14
CA VAL A 42 -11.03 8.90 9.18
C VAL A 42 -12.43 8.32 9.20
N GLU A 43 -12.57 7.01 9.18
CA GLU A 43 -13.83 6.30 9.04
C GLU A 43 -13.92 5.10 10.00
N GLN A 44 -15.13 4.71 10.32
CA GLN A 44 -15.44 3.44 11.00
C GLN A 44 -14.63 3.22 12.30
N GLY A 45 -14.44 4.27 13.12
CA GLY A 45 -13.67 4.18 14.36
C GLY A 45 -12.15 4.22 14.17
N GLY A 46 -11.69 4.76 13.04
CA GLY A 46 -10.25 4.89 12.73
C GLY A 46 -9.48 5.91 13.58
N GLU A 47 -10.15 6.70 14.45
CA GLU A 47 -9.53 7.72 15.30
C GLU A 47 -8.47 7.12 16.23
N SER A 48 -8.77 5.97 16.83
CA SER A 48 -7.83 5.23 17.67
C SER A 48 -6.62 4.72 16.87
N THR A 49 -6.85 4.24 15.64
CA THR A 49 -5.79 3.83 14.72
C THR A 49 -4.86 5.00 14.41
N LEU A 50 -5.39 6.16 14.03
CA LEU A 50 -4.60 7.36 13.73
C LEU A 50 -3.82 7.86 14.96
N LYS A 51 -4.46 7.90 16.13
CA LYS A 51 -3.81 8.26 17.40
C LYS A 51 -2.61 7.35 17.70
N ASN A 52 -2.78 6.03 17.50
CA ASN A 52 -1.74 5.06 17.78
C ASN A 52 -0.58 5.15 16.75
N ILE A 53 -0.86 5.39 15.48
CA ILE A 53 0.17 5.64 14.46
C ILE A 53 1.01 6.87 14.85
N ARG A 54 0.37 7.99 15.21
CA ARG A 54 1.06 9.20 15.66
C ARG A 54 1.96 8.94 16.87
N ALA A 55 1.45 8.19 17.88
CA ALA A 55 2.21 7.83 19.07
C ALA A 55 3.41 6.94 18.73
N LEU A 56 3.26 6.00 17.80
CA LEU A 56 4.31 5.10 17.34
C LEU A 56 5.48 5.89 16.72
N PHE A 57 5.19 6.85 15.84
CA PHE A 57 6.23 7.66 15.20
C PHE A 57 6.86 8.70 16.12
N LYS A 58 6.13 9.22 17.11
CA LYS A 58 6.67 10.18 18.10
C LYS A 58 7.89 9.62 18.85
N ASN A 59 7.92 8.31 19.06
CA ASN A 59 9.00 7.61 19.78
C ASN A 59 9.95 6.86 18.83
N SER A 60 9.97 7.22 17.56
CA SER A 60 10.75 6.57 16.51
C SER A 60 11.73 7.57 15.87
N PRO A 61 12.92 7.14 15.38
CA PRO A 61 13.79 7.98 14.58
C PRO A 61 13.25 8.29 13.17
N HIS A 62 12.10 7.71 12.82
CA HIS A 62 11.47 7.83 11.52
C HIS A 62 10.41 8.94 11.50
N THR A 63 9.94 9.34 10.32
CA THR A 63 9.02 10.46 10.15
C THR A 63 7.64 9.98 9.68
N LEU A 64 6.57 10.42 10.34
CA LEU A 64 5.20 10.33 9.84
C LEU A 64 4.87 11.59 9.04
N ILE A 65 4.37 11.41 7.81
CA ILE A 65 3.89 12.51 6.98
C ILE A 65 2.40 12.30 6.70
N GLU A 66 1.61 13.26 7.20
CA GLU A 66 0.16 13.24 7.09
C GLU A 66 -0.29 14.14 5.94
N HIS A 67 -1.13 13.58 5.06
CA HIS A 67 -1.69 14.31 3.92
C HIS A 67 -3.19 14.54 4.11
N PRO A 68 -3.70 15.72 3.73
CA PRO A 68 -5.14 15.95 3.63
C PRO A 68 -5.73 15.10 2.49
N TRP A 69 -7.06 15.04 2.44
CA TRP A 69 -7.73 14.54 1.24
C TRP A 69 -7.48 15.49 0.07
N MET A 70 -7.18 14.95 -1.09
CA MET A 70 -6.81 15.74 -2.27
C MET A 70 -7.50 15.23 -3.54
N ASP A 71 -7.50 16.05 -4.58
CA ASP A 71 -8.00 15.63 -5.90
C ASP A 71 -7.12 14.52 -6.52
N ARG A 72 -7.69 13.86 -7.52
CA ARG A 72 -7.09 12.69 -8.17
C ARG A 72 -5.68 12.96 -8.73
N ASN A 73 -5.49 14.10 -9.38
CA ASN A 73 -4.22 14.40 -10.04
C ASN A 73 -3.10 14.63 -9.01
N LYS A 74 -3.38 15.42 -7.96
CA LYS A 74 -2.43 15.64 -6.86
C LYS A 74 -2.12 14.33 -6.14
N PHE A 75 -3.13 13.47 -5.96
CA PHE A 75 -2.92 12.17 -5.34
C PHE A 75 -1.98 11.28 -6.17
N LEU A 76 -2.16 11.22 -7.49
CA LEU A 76 -1.26 10.45 -8.36
C LEU A 76 0.17 11.01 -8.37
N MET A 77 0.32 12.33 -8.33
CA MET A 77 1.63 12.96 -8.16
C MET A 77 2.28 12.59 -6.82
N LEU A 78 1.49 12.56 -5.72
CA LEU A 78 1.98 12.10 -4.43
C LEU A 78 2.40 10.63 -4.50
N VAL A 79 1.59 9.76 -5.08
CA VAL A 79 1.92 8.33 -5.25
C VAL A 79 3.22 8.16 -6.04
N SER A 80 3.41 8.92 -7.13
CA SER A 80 4.62 8.83 -7.96
C SER A 80 5.90 9.26 -7.25
N SER A 81 5.81 10.00 -6.14
CA SER A 81 6.94 10.41 -5.32
C SER A 81 7.32 9.39 -4.23
N MET A 82 6.61 8.28 -4.13
CA MET A 82 6.92 7.20 -3.18
C MET A 82 7.97 6.23 -3.74
N ASP A 83 8.78 5.67 -2.85
CA ASP A 83 9.71 4.59 -3.21
C ASP A 83 9.03 3.22 -3.20
N VAL A 84 8.03 3.04 -2.33
CA VAL A 84 7.23 1.82 -2.23
C VAL A 84 5.84 2.10 -1.63
N GLY A 85 4.84 1.33 -2.07
CA GLY A 85 3.50 1.31 -1.50
C GLY A 85 3.26 0.14 -0.54
N MET A 86 2.34 0.33 0.39
CA MET A 86 1.82 -0.73 1.26
C MET A 86 0.29 -0.69 1.26
N GLN A 87 -0.34 -1.84 0.97
CA GLN A 87 -1.80 -2.01 1.03
C GLN A 87 -2.13 -3.38 1.62
N LEU A 88 -1.93 -3.52 2.95
CA LEU A 88 -2.05 -4.78 3.70
C LEU A 88 -3.36 -4.82 4.49
N SER A 89 -4.47 -4.56 3.82
CA SER A 89 -5.80 -4.60 4.43
C SER A 89 -6.21 -6.03 4.78
N PHE A 90 -7.00 -6.19 5.85
CA PHE A 90 -7.60 -7.48 6.21
C PHE A 90 -8.65 -7.95 5.20
N THR A 91 -9.31 -7.02 4.52
CA THR A 91 -10.29 -7.33 3.46
C THR A 91 -10.29 -6.25 2.40
N GLU A 92 -10.37 -6.67 1.14
CA GLU A 92 -10.46 -5.81 -0.03
C GLU A 92 -11.25 -6.49 -1.15
N SER A 93 -11.82 -5.67 -2.02
CA SER A 93 -12.34 -6.13 -3.31
C SER A 93 -11.31 -5.91 -4.42
N PHE A 94 -11.18 -4.67 -4.89
CA PHE A 94 -10.22 -4.31 -5.96
C PHE A 94 -9.00 -3.57 -5.43
N ASN A 95 -9.17 -2.70 -4.44
CA ASN A 95 -8.19 -1.75 -3.92
C ASN A 95 -7.65 -0.79 -5.00
N ILE A 96 -8.38 0.31 -5.21
CA ILE A 96 -8.02 1.31 -6.23
C ILE A 96 -6.66 1.97 -5.95
N VAL A 97 -6.26 2.11 -4.67
CA VAL A 97 -4.96 2.68 -4.29
C VAL A 97 -3.82 1.78 -4.76
N ALA A 98 -3.97 0.46 -4.67
CA ALA A 98 -2.97 -0.47 -5.23
C ALA A 98 -2.84 -0.29 -6.75
N ALA A 99 -3.96 -0.14 -7.46
CA ALA A 99 -3.94 0.13 -8.90
C ALA A 99 -3.28 1.49 -9.23
N ASP A 100 -3.43 2.48 -8.34
CA ASP A 100 -2.76 3.79 -8.48
C ASP A 100 -1.25 3.67 -8.38
N PHE A 101 -0.72 2.91 -7.41
CA PHE A 101 0.72 2.63 -7.32
C PHE A 101 1.23 1.95 -8.59
N VAL A 102 0.50 0.94 -9.10
CA VAL A 102 0.86 0.27 -10.36
C VAL A 102 0.88 1.24 -11.53
N SER A 103 -0.14 2.12 -11.63
CA SER A 103 -0.25 3.12 -12.71
C SER A 103 0.88 4.15 -12.70
N GLN A 104 1.43 4.45 -11.52
CA GLN A 104 2.54 5.37 -11.33
C GLN A 104 3.90 4.67 -11.32
N HIS A 105 3.95 3.37 -11.66
CA HIS A 105 5.16 2.57 -11.68
C HIS A 105 5.91 2.53 -10.33
N VAL A 106 5.20 2.68 -9.22
CA VAL A 106 5.76 2.54 -7.87
C VAL A 106 5.49 1.13 -7.37
N PRO A 107 6.51 0.35 -6.98
CA PRO A 107 6.31 -1.00 -6.51
C PRO A 107 5.52 -1.02 -5.19
N ILE A 108 4.73 -2.07 -4.97
CA ILE A 108 3.83 -2.16 -3.84
C ILE A 108 3.83 -3.55 -3.21
N VAL A 109 3.72 -3.60 -1.88
CA VAL A 109 3.44 -4.81 -1.11
C VAL A 109 1.96 -4.82 -0.73
N VAL A 110 1.29 -5.95 -0.96
CA VAL A 110 -0.15 -6.07 -0.76
C VAL A 110 -0.53 -7.28 0.07
N SER A 111 -1.75 -7.29 0.60
CA SER A 111 -2.35 -8.48 1.19
C SER A 111 -2.86 -9.45 0.12
N SER A 112 -2.98 -10.73 0.47
CA SER A 112 -3.57 -11.76 -0.40
C SER A 112 -5.03 -11.50 -0.76
N THR A 113 -5.73 -10.61 -0.03
CA THR A 113 -7.10 -10.21 -0.34
C THR A 113 -7.20 -9.38 -1.62
N ILE A 114 -6.09 -8.80 -2.09
CA ILE A 114 -6.01 -8.14 -3.40
C ILE A 114 -5.69 -9.19 -4.47
N SER A 115 -6.68 -9.99 -4.80
CA SER A 115 -6.56 -11.23 -5.57
C SER A 115 -6.04 -11.05 -7.01
N TRP A 116 -6.12 -9.85 -7.57
CA TRP A 116 -5.58 -9.57 -8.90
C TRP A 116 -4.06 -9.34 -8.91
N MET A 117 -3.45 -9.13 -7.75
CA MET A 117 -2.00 -8.95 -7.62
C MET A 117 -1.30 -10.31 -7.55
N ASN A 118 -0.13 -10.41 -8.20
CA ASN A 118 0.68 -11.64 -8.17
C ASN A 118 1.18 -11.93 -6.76
N GLU A 119 1.20 -13.22 -6.37
CA GLU A 119 1.67 -13.73 -5.06
C GLU A 119 3.07 -13.23 -4.69
N TYR A 120 3.93 -12.98 -5.67
CA TYR A 120 5.27 -12.42 -5.45
C TYR A 120 5.24 -11.12 -4.63
N LEU A 121 4.17 -10.31 -4.78
CA LEU A 121 4.00 -9.02 -4.12
C LEU A 121 3.08 -9.10 -2.89
N GLN A 122 2.54 -10.28 -2.60
CA GLN A 122 1.67 -10.52 -1.47
C GLN A 122 2.46 -10.95 -0.22
N CYS A 123 1.92 -10.59 0.95
CA CYS A 123 2.42 -11.08 2.23
C CYS A 123 1.30 -11.20 3.27
N SER A 124 1.62 -11.85 4.41
CA SER A 124 0.73 -11.91 5.57
C SER A 124 0.44 -10.49 6.10
N VAL A 125 -0.76 -10.28 6.61
CA VAL A 125 -1.20 -8.97 7.14
C VAL A 125 -0.98 -8.82 8.65
N ASP A 126 -0.69 -9.90 9.34
CA ASP A 126 -0.55 -10.03 10.80
C ASP A 126 0.84 -10.47 11.27
N ASP A 127 1.72 -10.85 10.35
CA ASP A 127 3.11 -11.18 10.63
C ASP A 127 4.06 -10.05 10.20
N VAL A 128 4.51 -9.27 11.16
CA VAL A 128 5.43 -8.14 10.94
C VAL A 128 6.72 -8.58 10.27
N ASN A 129 7.29 -9.74 10.61
CA ASN A 129 8.52 -10.23 9.99
C ASN A 129 8.31 -10.59 8.52
N ASN A 130 7.15 -11.16 8.19
CA ASN A 130 6.77 -11.46 6.82
C ASN A 130 6.61 -10.16 6.01
N ILE A 131 5.98 -9.14 6.58
CA ILE A 131 5.85 -7.81 5.94
C ILE A 131 7.23 -7.16 5.73
N VAL A 132 8.11 -7.18 6.72
CA VAL A 132 9.47 -6.65 6.62
C VAL A 132 10.26 -7.34 5.52
N ASN A 133 10.17 -8.67 5.41
CA ASN A 133 10.85 -9.43 4.36
C ASN A 133 10.26 -9.13 2.97
N ALA A 134 8.93 -8.95 2.86
CA ALA A 134 8.27 -8.56 1.62
C ALA A 134 8.70 -7.16 1.16
N LEU A 135 8.76 -6.18 2.08
CA LEU A 135 9.29 -4.84 1.79
C LEU A 135 10.73 -4.91 1.27
N GLN A 136 11.60 -5.68 1.94
CA GLN A 136 13.00 -5.83 1.52
C GLN A 136 13.12 -6.50 0.15
N LYS A 137 12.30 -7.52 -0.12
CA LYS A 137 12.26 -8.20 -1.42
C LYS A 137 11.88 -7.23 -2.53
N VAL A 138 10.83 -6.43 -2.33
CA VAL A 138 10.34 -5.46 -3.31
C VAL A 138 11.36 -4.32 -3.50
N TYR A 139 11.97 -3.83 -2.43
CA TYR A 139 13.00 -2.81 -2.48
C TYR A 139 14.24 -3.27 -3.27
N ASN A 140 14.73 -4.48 -3.02
CA ASN A 140 15.89 -5.04 -3.71
C ASN A 140 15.62 -5.36 -5.19
N ASN A 141 14.37 -5.69 -5.54
CA ASN A 141 13.98 -6.11 -6.87
C ASN A 141 13.00 -5.10 -7.52
N TYR A 142 13.30 -3.82 -7.40
CA TYR A 142 12.43 -2.72 -7.78
C TYR A 142 11.82 -2.87 -9.17
N PHE A 143 12.66 -3.01 -10.21
CA PHE A 143 12.21 -3.12 -11.60
C PHE A 143 11.42 -4.41 -11.87
N TYR A 144 11.83 -5.52 -11.28
CA TYR A 144 11.08 -6.77 -11.40
C TYR A 144 9.71 -6.67 -10.74
N SER A 145 9.62 -6.05 -9.57
CA SER A 145 8.36 -5.79 -8.88
C SER A 145 7.42 -4.93 -9.71
N GLN A 146 7.94 -3.87 -10.36
CA GLN A 146 7.16 -3.04 -11.29
C GLN A 146 6.62 -3.84 -12.48
N LEU A 147 7.45 -4.71 -13.06
CA LEU A 147 7.03 -5.55 -14.18
C LEU A 147 5.90 -6.49 -13.75
N VAL A 148 6.08 -7.20 -12.65
CA VAL A 148 5.11 -8.18 -12.13
C VAL A 148 3.77 -7.53 -11.82
N GLN A 149 3.74 -6.39 -11.12
CA GLN A 149 2.51 -5.69 -10.79
C GLN A 149 1.78 -5.14 -12.03
N THR A 150 2.54 -4.64 -13.01
CA THR A 150 1.97 -4.14 -14.27
C THR A 150 1.30 -5.26 -15.06
N LEU A 151 1.94 -6.44 -15.13
CA LEU A 151 1.38 -7.61 -15.78
C LEU A 151 0.12 -8.11 -15.04
N SER A 152 0.12 -8.07 -13.70
CA SER A 152 -1.04 -8.42 -12.87
C SER A 152 -2.26 -7.55 -13.20
N LEU A 153 -2.10 -6.22 -13.20
CA LEU A 153 -3.20 -5.29 -13.49
C LEU A 153 -3.69 -5.42 -14.94
N ARG A 154 -2.77 -5.61 -15.90
CA ARG A 154 -3.13 -5.84 -17.31
C ARG A 154 -3.94 -7.13 -17.50
N SER A 155 -3.53 -8.21 -16.84
CA SER A 155 -4.23 -9.49 -16.88
C SER A 155 -5.64 -9.38 -16.31
N TYR A 156 -5.78 -8.73 -15.13
CA TYR A 156 -7.07 -8.46 -14.53
C TYR A 156 -7.99 -7.65 -15.44
N ASN A 157 -7.50 -6.54 -15.99
CA ASN A 157 -8.29 -5.69 -16.89
C ASN A 157 -8.74 -6.43 -18.16
N LYS A 158 -7.87 -7.26 -18.73
CA LYS A 158 -8.20 -8.09 -19.90
C LYS A 158 -9.32 -9.08 -19.58
N GLY A 159 -9.27 -9.72 -18.42
CA GLY A 159 -10.30 -10.61 -17.91
C GLY A 159 -11.63 -9.88 -17.69
N ALA A 160 -11.61 -8.75 -16.98
CA ALA A 160 -12.79 -7.93 -16.72
C ALA A 160 -13.48 -7.45 -18.00
N ILE A 161 -12.71 -6.97 -18.99
CA ILE A 161 -13.26 -6.55 -20.30
C ILE A 161 -13.89 -7.74 -21.04
N LYS A 162 -13.28 -8.93 -20.98
CA LYS A 162 -13.83 -10.14 -21.61
C LYS A 162 -15.18 -10.53 -20.99
N GLU A 163 -15.27 -10.55 -19.66
CA GLU A 163 -16.51 -10.86 -18.95
C GLU A 163 -17.59 -9.79 -19.18
N TRP A 164 -17.22 -8.52 -19.19
CA TRP A 164 -18.14 -7.43 -19.49
C TRP A 164 -18.74 -7.59 -20.90
N ARG A 165 -17.91 -7.83 -21.92
CA ARG A 165 -18.35 -8.04 -23.31
C ARG A 165 -19.25 -9.27 -23.47
N LYS A 166 -19.03 -10.34 -22.68
CA LYS A 166 -19.86 -11.54 -22.69
C LYS A 166 -21.26 -11.26 -22.15
N ASN A 167 -21.36 -10.46 -21.09
CA ASN A 167 -22.61 -10.20 -20.37
C ASN A 167 -23.46 -9.08 -21.01
N PHE A 168 -22.86 -8.20 -21.80
CA PHE A 168 -23.53 -7.03 -22.41
C PHE A 168 -23.52 -7.03 -23.95
N LYS A 169 -23.17 -8.15 -24.59
CA LYS A 169 -23.43 -8.37 -26.00
C LYS A 169 -24.84 -8.95 -26.14
N ASN A 170 -25.86 -8.07 -26.23
CA ASN A 170 -27.13 -8.30 -26.83
C ASN A 170 -27.16 -7.56 -28.16
#